data_bf83308b88db94b68f66709bfe42bd45
#
_entry.id   bf83308b88db94b68f66709bfe42bd45
#
_cell.length_a   1.000
_cell.length_b   1.000
_cell.length_c   1.000
_cell.angle_alpha   90.00
_cell.angle_beta   90.00
_cell.angle_gamma   90.00
#
_symmetry.space_group_name_H-M   'P 1'
#
loop_
_entity.id
_entity.type
_entity.pdbx_description
1 polymer ?
#
loop_
_entity_poly.entity_id
_entity_poly.type
_entity_poly.pdbx_seq_one_letter_code
_entity_poly.pdbx_strand_id
1 'polypeptide(L)'
;EIPGSLIVENWSARKWIARIMISWGVVASLMGLIGTHWLDFTSTTNQFYGLRFILGAAEAGFFPGIIVYISHWFRAEDRAKAKAGFLIGIPIATIVGVPLSQFIMHQISWLGWPGWRWVFILEGIPSIILGITTIYILTDRPQQAKWLPDDEKEWLVNELARERKEKLASNEGTIRQGLIIAFRTPQTYLLAMIYFFVVTGYYGLTFFLPSISAKMKGTSVSMQTVVTMLPYICGFATMLLNGIHSDKTGERRWHTIWSIWLGAAAMALSILSGDNVALTVAFLSLVGVGVHAYLPVFWTWPSAIMTTSAAATAIGLINSVGNLGGYLGPRIVGQLSTSTGSYDAGLWFLAVCILISGILALFLRKPAGKNLTSGG
;
A
#
# COMPACT_ATOMS: atom_id res chain seq x y z
N GLU A 1 -14.53 0.85 -0.86
CA GLU A 1 -13.94 -0.38 -0.30
C GLU A 1 -14.95 -1.25 0.48
N ILE A 2 -15.80 -0.66 1.35
CA ILE A 2 -16.77 -1.44 2.16
C ILE A 2 -17.72 -2.30 1.33
N PRO A 3 -18.37 -1.79 0.24
CA PRO A 3 -19.21 -2.65 -0.61
C PRO A 3 -18.43 -3.80 -1.26
N GLY A 4 -17.16 -3.57 -1.61
CA GLY A 4 -16.31 -4.57 -2.24
C GLY A 4 -16.04 -5.78 -1.35
N SER A 5 -15.75 -5.58 -0.06
CA SER A 5 -15.52 -6.68 0.88
C SER A 5 -16.77 -7.53 1.10
N LEU A 6 -17.94 -6.90 1.16
CA LEU A 6 -19.24 -7.60 1.27
C LEU A 6 -19.55 -8.45 0.04
N ILE A 7 -19.20 -7.96 -1.16
CA ILE A 7 -19.39 -8.71 -2.40
C ILE A 7 -18.48 -9.93 -2.45
N VAL A 8 -17.22 -9.80 -2.03
CA VAL A 8 -16.28 -10.93 -1.95
C VAL A 8 -16.78 -12.01 -0.99
N GLU A 9 -17.31 -11.62 0.16
CA GLU A 9 -17.79 -12.56 1.17
C GLU A 9 -19.04 -13.32 0.72
N ASN A 10 -19.99 -12.61 0.08
CA ASN A 10 -21.32 -13.13 -0.23
C ASN A 10 -21.48 -13.69 -1.65
N TRP A 11 -20.58 -13.38 -2.57
CA TRP A 11 -20.68 -13.81 -3.97
C TRP A 11 -19.50 -14.69 -4.39
N SER A 12 -18.38 -14.09 -4.83
CA SER A 12 -17.20 -14.83 -5.30
C SER A 12 -15.98 -13.93 -5.28
N ALA A 13 -14.98 -14.31 -4.50
CA ALA A 13 -13.69 -13.64 -4.48
C ALA A 13 -13.01 -13.66 -5.86
N ARG A 14 -13.01 -14.85 -6.50
CA ARG A 14 -12.45 -15.08 -7.83
C ARG A 14 -13.01 -14.12 -8.87
N LYS A 15 -14.34 -14.08 -9.00
CA LYS A 15 -15.01 -13.23 -9.99
C LYS A 15 -14.82 -11.75 -9.69
N TRP A 16 -14.85 -11.37 -8.41
CA TRP A 16 -14.68 -9.99 -7.99
C TRP A 16 -13.25 -9.48 -8.24
N ILE A 17 -12.24 -10.25 -7.85
CA ILE A 17 -10.82 -9.94 -8.11
C ILE A 17 -10.55 -9.86 -9.61
N ALA A 18 -11.03 -10.85 -10.38
CA ALA A 18 -10.87 -10.86 -11.83
C ALA A 18 -11.52 -9.62 -12.48
N ARG A 19 -12.74 -9.26 -12.08
CA ARG A 19 -13.43 -8.05 -12.56
C ARG A 19 -12.61 -6.81 -12.28
N ILE A 20 -12.06 -6.66 -11.06
CA ILE A 20 -11.21 -5.53 -10.70
C ILE A 20 -9.99 -5.46 -11.60
N MET A 21 -9.24 -6.56 -11.73
CA MET A 21 -8.01 -6.59 -12.53
C MET A 21 -8.26 -6.28 -14.01
N ILE A 22 -9.33 -6.83 -14.58
CA ILE A 22 -9.70 -6.56 -15.98
C ILE A 22 -10.11 -5.11 -16.16
N SER A 23 -11.04 -4.60 -15.33
CA SER A 23 -11.52 -3.22 -15.44
C SER A 23 -10.42 -2.20 -15.18
N TRP A 24 -9.57 -2.44 -14.19
CA TRP A 24 -8.40 -1.62 -13.90
C TRP A 24 -7.42 -1.60 -15.09
N GLY A 25 -7.04 -2.78 -15.62
CA GLY A 25 -6.14 -2.87 -16.75
C GLY A 25 -6.69 -2.19 -18.01
N VAL A 26 -8.00 -2.32 -18.30
CA VAL A 26 -8.66 -1.62 -19.41
C VAL A 26 -8.61 -0.11 -19.23
N VAL A 27 -8.99 0.40 -18.05
CA VAL A 27 -8.98 1.85 -17.79
C VAL A 27 -7.56 2.40 -17.81
N ALA A 28 -6.59 1.67 -17.24
CA ALA A 28 -5.18 2.05 -17.32
C ALA A 28 -4.72 2.16 -18.79
N SER A 29 -5.02 1.16 -19.62
CA SER A 29 -4.67 1.20 -21.05
C SER A 29 -5.36 2.36 -21.80
N LEU A 30 -6.61 2.68 -21.46
CA LEU A 30 -7.33 3.83 -22.02
C LEU A 30 -6.67 5.16 -21.67
N MET A 31 -5.96 5.28 -20.55
CA MET A 31 -5.20 6.48 -20.22
C MET A 31 -4.09 6.77 -21.24
N GLY A 32 -3.56 5.75 -21.92
CA GLY A 32 -2.62 5.94 -23.02
C GLY A 32 -3.24 6.61 -24.25
N LEU A 33 -4.57 6.64 -24.36
CA LEU A 33 -5.30 7.26 -25.48
C LEU A 33 -5.71 8.73 -25.21
N ILE A 34 -5.40 9.28 -24.05
CA ILE A 34 -5.74 10.67 -23.68
C ILE A 34 -5.20 11.65 -24.73
N GLY A 35 -6.05 12.57 -25.20
CA GLY A 35 -5.70 13.57 -26.20
C GLY A 35 -5.52 13.00 -27.62
N THR A 36 -5.99 11.79 -27.90
CA THR A 36 -6.13 11.26 -29.25
C THR A 36 -7.56 11.48 -29.76
N HIS A 37 -7.76 11.37 -31.08
CA HIS A 37 -9.08 11.46 -31.70
C HIS A 37 -10.09 10.42 -31.19
N TRP A 38 -9.64 9.34 -30.55
CA TRP A 38 -10.50 8.31 -29.94
C TRP A 38 -11.24 8.80 -28.70
N LEU A 39 -10.74 9.83 -28.03
CA LEU A 39 -11.34 10.39 -26.80
C LEU A 39 -11.66 11.89 -26.94
N ASP A 40 -11.84 12.41 -28.16
CA ASP A 40 -11.98 13.84 -28.47
C ASP A 40 -13.40 14.40 -28.19
N PHE A 41 -14.02 13.95 -27.10
CA PHE A 41 -15.32 14.44 -26.65
C PHE A 41 -15.24 15.46 -25.50
N THR A 42 -14.05 15.70 -24.94
CA THR A 42 -13.82 16.68 -23.86
C THR A 42 -12.34 17.06 -23.80
N SER A 43 -12.00 18.10 -23.00
CA SER A 43 -10.61 18.53 -22.86
C SER A 43 -9.71 17.41 -22.29
N THR A 44 -8.44 17.39 -22.68
CA THR A 44 -7.43 16.43 -22.22
C THR A 44 -7.35 16.34 -20.68
N THR A 45 -7.51 17.48 -20.00
CA THR A 45 -7.54 17.55 -18.54
C THR A 45 -8.74 16.79 -17.96
N ASN A 46 -9.94 16.98 -18.54
CA ASN A 46 -11.14 16.28 -18.10
C ASN A 46 -11.08 14.79 -18.41
N GLN A 47 -10.50 14.39 -19.58
CA GLN A 47 -10.23 12.98 -19.90
C GLN A 47 -9.34 12.34 -18.83
N PHE A 48 -8.26 13.03 -18.45
CA PHE A 48 -7.35 12.55 -17.42
C PHE A 48 -8.05 12.39 -16.06
N TYR A 49 -8.76 13.40 -15.58
CA TYR A 49 -9.48 13.32 -14.31
C TYR A 49 -10.59 12.28 -14.33
N GLY A 50 -11.36 12.20 -15.42
CA GLY A 50 -12.41 11.19 -15.58
C GLY A 50 -11.87 9.76 -15.54
N LEU A 51 -10.82 9.48 -16.31
CA LEU A 51 -10.20 8.15 -16.32
C LEU A 51 -9.52 7.81 -14.99
N ARG A 52 -8.90 8.77 -14.30
CA ARG A 52 -8.35 8.57 -12.94
C ARG A 52 -9.43 8.26 -11.92
N PHE A 53 -10.57 8.95 -12.00
CA PHE A 53 -11.71 8.67 -11.13
C PHE A 53 -12.27 7.26 -11.36
N ILE A 54 -12.47 6.89 -12.62
CA ILE A 54 -12.94 5.54 -13.00
C ILE A 54 -11.91 4.49 -12.60
N LEU A 55 -10.61 4.75 -12.78
CA LEU A 55 -9.54 3.86 -12.35
C LEU A 55 -9.62 3.59 -10.85
N GLY A 56 -9.70 4.64 -10.03
CA GLY A 56 -9.84 4.50 -8.58
C GLY A 56 -11.10 3.76 -8.16
N ALA A 57 -12.23 3.99 -8.86
CA ALA A 57 -13.47 3.23 -8.62
C ALA A 57 -13.35 1.76 -9.05
N ALA A 58 -12.64 1.47 -10.14
CA ALA A 58 -12.39 0.10 -10.61
C ALA A 58 -11.47 -0.67 -9.66
N GLU A 59 -10.46 -0.02 -9.10
CA GLU A 59 -9.49 -0.58 -8.14
C GLU A 59 -10.10 -0.79 -6.74
N ALA A 60 -11.11 0.01 -6.40
CA ALA A 60 -11.70 -0.01 -5.07
C ALA A 60 -12.20 -1.42 -4.70
N GLY A 61 -11.77 -1.89 -3.52
CA GLY A 61 -12.14 -3.21 -3.01
C GLY A 61 -11.18 -4.34 -3.38
N PHE A 62 -10.09 -4.08 -4.12
CA PHE A 62 -9.07 -5.11 -4.39
C PHE A 62 -8.37 -5.57 -3.10
N PHE A 63 -7.77 -4.63 -2.38
CA PHE A 63 -7.04 -4.94 -1.15
C PHE A 63 -7.92 -5.61 -0.09
N PRO A 64 -9.08 -5.05 0.30
CA PRO A 64 -9.95 -5.73 1.26
C PRO A 64 -10.48 -7.07 0.72
N GLY A 65 -10.70 -7.18 -0.58
CA GLY A 65 -11.11 -8.43 -1.23
C GLY A 65 -10.06 -9.53 -1.08
N ILE A 66 -8.78 -9.23 -1.26
CA ILE A 66 -7.68 -10.18 -1.03
C ILE A 66 -7.59 -10.58 0.44
N ILE A 67 -7.77 -9.65 1.37
CA ILE A 67 -7.75 -9.96 2.81
C ILE A 67 -8.89 -10.93 3.19
N VAL A 68 -10.08 -10.73 2.64
CA VAL A 68 -11.21 -11.67 2.81
C VAL A 68 -10.88 -13.01 2.18
N TYR A 69 -10.35 -13.02 0.95
CA TYR A 69 -9.94 -14.26 0.27
C TYR A 69 -8.91 -15.06 1.07
N ILE A 70 -7.87 -14.42 1.60
CA ILE A 70 -6.88 -15.05 2.48
C ILE A 70 -7.56 -15.69 3.70
N SER A 71 -8.60 -15.06 4.25
CA SER A 71 -9.30 -15.61 5.40
C SER A 71 -10.14 -16.86 5.09
N HIS A 72 -10.43 -17.12 3.81
CA HIS A 72 -11.13 -18.32 3.37
C HIS A 72 -10.19 -19.54 3.22
N TRP A 73 -8.87 -19.31 3.13
CA TRP A 73 -7.89 -20.35 2.83
C TRP A 73 -6.91 -20.61 3.97
N PHE A 74 -6.70 -19.63 4.85
CA PHE A 74 -5.69 -19.72 5.91
C PHE A 74 -6.34 -19.67 7.29
N ARG A 75 -5.82 -20.50 8.20
CA ARG A 75 -6.18 -20.45 9.62
C ARG A 75 -5.75 -19.11 10.24
N ALA A 76 -6.35 -18.74 11.37
CA ALA A 76 -6.05 -17.48 12.07
C ALA A 76 -4.56 -17.28 12.34
N GLU A 77 -3.86 -18.36 12.74
CA GLU A 77 -2.42 -18.36 13.02
C GLU A 77 -1.55 -18.14 11.78
N ASP A 78 -2.00 -18.59 10.59
CA ASP A 78 -1.25 -18.51 9.35
C ASP A 78 -1.58 -17.26 8.51
N ARG A 79 -2.71 -16.61 8.79
CA ARG A 79 -3.18 -15.41 8.04
C ARG A 79 -2.18 -14.27 8.04
N ALA A 80 -1.43 -14.09 9.14
CA ALA A 80 -0.42 -13.04 9.22
C ALA A 80 0.70 -13.26 8.21
N LYS A 81 1.18 -14.51 8.07
CA LYS A 81 2.21 -14.89 7.10
C LYS A 81 1.71 -14.73 5.67
N ALA A 82 0.49 -15.18 5.37
CA ALA A 82 -0.12 -15.05 4.05
C ALA A 82 -0.30 -13.58 3.63
N LYS A 83 -0.76 -12.73 4.56
CA LYS A 83 -0.86 -11.28 4.33
C LYS A 83 0.51 -10.63 4.12
N ALA A 84 1.51 -11.00 4.90
CA ALA A 84 2.88 -10.51 4.72
C ALA A 84 3.42 -10.90 3.33
N GLY A 85 3.22 -12.14 2.90
CA GLY A 85 3.58 -12.61 1.56
C GLY A 85 2.89 -11.79 0.45
N PHE A 86 1.63 -11.44 0.62
CA PHE A 86 0.92 -10.58 -0.33
C PHE A 86 1.50 -9.15 -0.35
N LEU A 87 1.78 -8.57 0.81
CA LEU A 87 2.32 -7.21 0.93
C LEU A 87 3.72 -7.05 0.35
N ILE A 88 4.52 -8.12 0.32
CA ILE A 88 5.83 -8.15 -0.35
C ILE A 88 5.72 -7.81 -1.85
N GLY A 89 4.58 -8.09 -2.46
CA GLY A 89 4.31 -7.72 -3.85
C GLY A 89 4.43 -6.21 -4.12
N ILE A 90 4.12 -5.35 -3.14
CA ILE A 90 4.15 -3.88 -3.32
C ILE A 90 5.57 -3.36 -3.65
N PRO A 91 6.60 -3.59 -2.81
CA PRO A 91 7.95 -3.15 -3.13
C PRO A 91 8.55 -3.86 -4.35
N ILE A 92 8.24 -5.16 -4.55
CA ILE A 92 8.69 -5.89 -5.75
C ILE A 92 8.11 -5.25 -7.01
N ALA A 93 6.82 -4.92 -7.03
CA ALA A 93 6.19 -4.24 -8.16
C ALA A 93 6.86 -2.90 -8.47
N THR A 94 7.28 -2.15 -7.47
CA THR A 94 7.99 -0.88 -7.68
C THR A 94 9.42 -1.10 -8.19
N ILE A 95 10.15 -2.06 -7.61
CA ILE A 95 11.53 -2.39 -8.02
C ILE A 95 11.59 -2.87 -9.48
N VAL A 96 10.60 -3.63 -9.93
CA VAL A 96 10.52 -4.13 -11.31
C VAL A 96 9.86 -3.09 -12.21
N GLY A 97 8.80 -2.44 -11.75
CA GLY A 97 7.99 -1.49 -12.53
C GLY A 97 8.77 -0.24 -12.93
N VAL A 98 9.55 0.35 -12.01
CA VAL A 98 10.31 1.57 -12.32
C VAL A 98 11.25 1.40 -13.51
N PRO A 99 12.14 0.40 -13.57
CA PRO A 99 12.98 0.17 -14.76
C PRO A 99 12.18 -0.14 -16.01
N LEU A 100 11.11 -0.92 -15.88
CA LEU A 100 10.25 -1.28 -17.01
C LEU A 100 9.57 -0.03 -17.58
N SER A 101 8.97 0.80 -16.74
CA SER A 101 8.35 2.08 -17.17
C SER A 101 9.38 3.01 -17.83
N GLN A 102 10.58 3.12 -17.26
CA GLN A 102 11.67 3.92 -17.85
C GLN A 102 12.12 3.37 -19.21
N PHE A 103 12.27 2.07 -19.33
CA PHE A 103 12.58 1.41 -20.58
C PHE A 103 11.51 1.69 -21.65
N ILE A 104 10.24 1.46 -21.32
CA ILE A 104 9.12 1.73 -22.24
C ILE A 104 9.09 3.20 -22.63
N MET A 105 9.22 4.11 -21.66
CA MET A 105 9.13 5.54 -21.91
C MET A 105 10.20 6.07 -22.87
N HIS A 106 11.42 5.53 -22.81
CA HIS A 106 12.56 6.04 -23.59
C HIS A 106 12.87 5.23 -24.85
N GLN A 107 12.48 3.94 -24.90
CA GLN A 107 12.82 3.05 -26.02
C GLN A 107 11.64 2.72 -26.94
N ILE A 108 10.41 2.94 -26.49
CA ILE A 108 9.22 2.59 -27.26
C ILE A 108 8.51 3.84 -27.76
N SER A 109 8.50 4.00 -29.09
CA SER A 109 7.79 5.08 -29.79
C SER A 109 6.98 4.56 -30.98
N TRP A 110 6.39 3.36 -30.85
CA TRP A 110 5.62 2.73 -31.90
C TRP A 110 4.48 3.64 -32.38
N LEU A 111 4.16 3.57 -33.66
CA LEU A 111 3.12 4.39 -34.30
C LEU A 111 3.37 5.92 -34.19
N GLY A 112 4.61 6.35 -33.92
CA GLY A 112 4.94 7.76 -33.71
C GLY A 112 4.37 8.33 -32.40
N TRP A 113 3.87 7.50 -31.50
CA TRP A 113 3.35 7.93 -30.21
C TRP A 113 4.45 8.05 -29.16
N PRO A 114 4.38 9.06 -28.27
CA PRO A 114 5.36 9.23 -27.20
C PRO A 114 5.29 8.06 -26.21
N GLY A 115 6.45 7.67 -25.64
CA GLY A 115 6.61 6.49 -24.81
C GLY A 115 5.69 6.44 -23.57
N TRP A 116 5.30 7.59 -23.00
CA TRP A 116 4.37 7.62 -21.85
C TRP A 116 3.01 6.96 -22.14
N ARG A 117 2.55 7.02 -23.41
CA ARG A 117 1.30 6.34 -23.79
C ARG A 117 1.47 4.83 -23.72
N TRP A 118 2.62 4.35 -24.16
CA TRP A 118 2.95 2.94 -24.16
C TRP A 118 3.16 2.39 -22.74
N VAL A 119 3.63 3.22 -21.79
CA VAL A 119 3.65 2.83 -20.37
C VAL A 119 2.25 2.42 -19.91
N PHE A 120 1.24 3.25 -20.11
CA PHE A 120 -0.13 2.94 -19.72
C PHE A 120 -0.70 1.70 -20.42
N ILE A 121 -0.47 1.59 -21.73
CA ILE A 121 -0.99 0.48 -22.55
C ILE A 121 -0.31 -0.84 -22.15
N LEU A 122 1.03 -0.87 -22.17
CA LEU A 122 1.79 -2.10 -21.95
C LEU A 122 1.77 -2.57 -20.49
N GLU A 123 1.62 -1.68 -19.51
CA GLU A 123 1.47 -2.05 -18.10
C GLU A 123 0.01 -2.39 -17.75
N GLY A 124 -0.96 -1.89 -18.49
CA GLY A 124 -2.36 -2.27 -18.32
C GLY A 124 -2.69 -3.68 -18.84
N ILE A 125 -2.08 -4.09 -19.96
CA ILE A 125 -2.35 -5.40 -20.59
C ILE A 125 -2.07 -6.59 -19.67
N PRO A 126 -0.93 -6.69 -18.94
CA PRO A 126 -0.69 -7.79 -18.00
C PRO A 126 -1.79 -7.91 -16.94
N SER A 127 -2.34 -6.80 -16.46
CA SER A 127 -3.43 -6.83 -15.50
C SER A 127 -4.71 -7.45 -16.08
N ILE A 128 -5.03 -7.16 -17.34
CA ILE A 128 -6.16 -7.78 -18.05
C ILE A 128 -5.92 -9.29 -18.20
N ILE A 129 -4.74 -9.70 -18.67
CA ILE A 129 -4.39 -11.11 -18.86
C ILE A 129 -4.45 -11.86 -17.53
N LEU A 130 -3.86 -11.31 -16.47
CA LEU A 130 -3.90 -11.92 -15.14
C LEU A 130 -5.32 -11.94 -14.57
N GLY A 131 -6.14 -10.93 -14.84
CA GLY A 131 -7.55 -10.93 -14.46
C GLY A 131 -8.35 -12.04 -15.14
N ILE A 132 -8.14 -12.26 -16.43
CA ILE A 132 -8.73 -13.38 -17.17
C ILE A 132 -8.23 -14.70 -16.62
N THR A 133 -6.92 -14.83 -16.41
CA THR A 133 -6.29 -16.03 -15.85
C THR A 133 -6.84 -16.36 -14.45
N THR A 134 -7.09 -15.33 -13.63
CA THR A 134 -7.69 -15.48 -12.30
C THR A 134 -9.04 -16.20 -12.35
N ILE A 135 -9.86 -15.99 -13.40
CA ILE A 135 -11.16 -16.68 -13.54
C ILE A 135 -10.98 -18.20 -13.66
N TYR A 136 -9.89 -18.66 -14.26
CA TYR A 136 -9.66 -20.08 -14.51
C TYR A 136 -8.83 -20.78 -13.42
N ILE A 137 -7.88 -20.06 -12.81
CA ILE A 137 -6.93 -20.63 -11.86
C ILE A 137 -7.39 -20.49 -10.41
N LEU A 138 -7.95 -19.31 -10.05
CA LEU A 138 -8.30 -19.06 -8.66
C LEU A 138 -9.53 -19.88 -8.25
N THR A 139 -9.51 -20.43 -7.04
CA THR A 139 -10.63 -21.18 -6.45
C THR A 139 -11.20 -20.37 -5.28
N ASP A 140 -12.50 -20.21 -5.19
CA ASP A 140 -13.13 -19.38 -4.16
C ASP A 140 -12.95 -19.93 -2.74
N ARG A 141 -13.10 -21.23 -2.57
CA ARG A 141 -13.07 -21.91 -1.27
C ARG A 141 -12.39 -23.26 -1.34
N PRO A 142 -11.77 -23.74 -0.24
CA PRO A 142 -11.11 -25.05 -0.21
C PRO A 142 -11.99 -26.23 -0.67
N GLN A 143 -13.29 -26.19 -0.37
CA GLN A 143 -14.24 -27.23 -0.79
C GLN A 143 -14.30 -27.42 -2.31
N GLN A 144 -14.03 -26.38 -3.07
CA GLN A 144 -14.07 -26.37 -4.53
C GLN A 144 -12.71 -26.69 -5.17
N ALA A 145 -11.66 -26.85 -4.37
CA ALA A 145 -10.30 -27.08 -4.85
C ALA A 145 -10.15 -28.52 -5.39
N LYS A 146 -9.99 -28.63 -6.71
CA LYS A 146 -9.73 -29.92 -7.37
C LYS A 146 -8.25 -30.32 -7.36
N TRP A 147 -7.37 -29.37 -7.08
CA TRP A 147 -5.93 -29.54 -7.03
C TRP A 147 -5.41 -29.96 -5.65
N LEU A 148 -6.25 -29.84 -4.61
CA LEU A 148 -5.89 -30.21 -3.24
C LEU A 148 -6.30 -31.67 -3.00
N PRO A 149 -5.42 -32.52 -2.44
CA PRO A 149 -5.75 -33.88 -2.02
C PRO A 149 -6.98 -33.89 -1.08
N ASP A 150 -7.78 -34.96 -1.16
CA ASP A 150 -9.06 -34.98 -0.45
C ASP A 150 -8.88 -34.98 1.08
N ASP A 151 -7.86 -35.63 1.60
CA ASP A 151 -7.48 -35.65 3.02
C ASP A 151 -7.08 -34.27 3.54
N GLU A 152 -6.23 -33.56 2.81
CA GLU A 152 -5.82 -32.19 3.14
C GLU A 152 -7.01 -31.21 3.03
N LYS A 153 -7.85 -31.39 2.03
CA LYS A 153 -9.05 -30.59 1.81
C LYS A 153 -10.03 -30.75 2.97
N GLU A 154 -10.32 -31.98 3.35
CA GLU A 154 -11.25 -32.28 4.45
C GLU A 154 -10.71 -31.71 5.77
N TRP A 155 -9.42 -31.92 6.04
CA TRP A 155 -8.77 -31.36 7.22
C TRP A 155 -8.89 -29.83 7.26
N LEU A 156 -8.55 -29.13 6.18
CA LEU A 156 -8.59 -27.68 6.10
C LEU A 156 -10.01 -27.13 6.27
N VAL A 157 -10.99 -27.77 5.63
CA VAL A 157 -12.41 -27.37 5.72
C VAL A 157 -12.91 -27.53 7.14
N ASN A 158 -12.58 -28.65 7.81
CA ASN A 158 -13.00 -28.91 9.18
C ASN A 158 -12.34 -27.94 10.16
N GLU A 159 -11.06 -27.61 9.96
CA GLU A 159 -10.32 -26.68 10.80
C GLU A 159 -10.88 -25.25 10.70
N LEU A 160 -11.13 -24.76 9.47
CA LEU A 160 -11.75 -23.46 9.25
C LEU A 160 -13.20 -23.40 9.79
N ALA A 161 -13.94 -24.51 9.73
CA ALA A 161 -15.28 -24.60 10.30
C ALA A 161 -15.24 -24.57 11.85
N ARG A 162 -14.24 -25.25 12.45
CA ARG A 162 -14.00 -25.21 13.91
C ARG A 162 -13.70 -23.79 14.37
N GLU A 163 -12.76 -23.10 13.74
CA GLU A 163 -12.43 -21.71 14.02
C GLU A 163 -13.65 -20.79 13.93
N ARG A 164 -14.49 -20.99 12.92
CA ARG A 164 -15.71 -20.20 12.75
C ARG A 164 -16.70 -20.45 13.87
N LYS A 165 -16.89 -21.69 14.30
CA LYS A 165 -17.77 -22.04 15.44
C LYS A 165 -17.25 -21.44 16.75
N GLU A 166 -15.94 -21.52 17.01
CA GLU A 166 -15.31 -20.95 18.21
C GLU A 166 -15.50 -19.42 18.26
N LYS A 167 -15.34 -18.73 17.13
CA LYS A 167 -15.60 -17.28 17.03
C LYS A 167 -17.06 -16.91 17.26
N LEU A 168 -17.99 -17.72 16.77
CA LEU A 168 -19.41 -17.50 16.99
C LEU A 168 -19.80 -17.77 18.47
N ALA A 169 -19.17 -18.75 19.11
CA ALA A 169 -19.39 -19.10 20.50
C ALA A 169 -18.77 -18.09 21.49
N SER A 170 -17.65 -17.45 21.10
CA SER A 170 -16.96 -16.46 21.93
C SER A 170 -17.68 -15.11 22.02
N ASN A 171 -18.87 -14.99 21.39
CA ASN A 171 -19.67 -13.75 21.39
C ASN A 171 -18.84 -12.50 21.01
N GLU A 172 -17.83 -12.67 20.14
CA GLU A 172 -17.09 -11.55 19.55
C GLU A 172 -18.11 -10.70 18.79
N GLY A 173 -18.51 -9.60 19.39
CA GLY A 173 -19.67 -8.79 19.09
C GLY A 173 -19.97 -8.61 17.61
N THR A 174 -21.22 -8.35 17.30
CA THR A 174 -21.70 -8.08 15.95
C THR A 174 -20.84 -7.00 15.26
N ILE A 175 -20.78 -7.02 13.92
CA ILE A 175 -20.11 -5.97 13.11
C ILE A 175 -20.50 -4.57 13.60
N ARG A 176 -21.78 -4.36 13.99
CA ARG A 176 -22.27 -3.11 14.56
C ARG A 176 -21.57 -2.73 15.87
N GLN A 177 -21.33 -3.68 16.75
CA GLN A 177 -20.59 -3.43 18.01
C GLN A 177 -19.13 -3.12 17.75
N GLY A 178 -18.51 -3.84 16.79
CA GLY A 178 -17.15 -3.56 16.32
C GLY A 178 -17.01 -2.13 15.75
N LEU A 179 -17.98 -1.67 14.96
CA LEU A 179 -18.07 -0.30 14.47
C LEU A 179 -18.10 0.70 15.63
N ILE A 180 -19.03 0.53 16.57
CA ILE A 180 -19.18 1.44 17.72
C ILE A 180 -17.89 1.52 18.55
N ILE A 181 -17.26 0.37 18.82
CA ILE A 181 -16.01 0.31 19.58
C ILE A 181 -14.88 1.01 18.84
N ALA A 182 -14.70 0.72 17.54
CA ALA A 182 -13.66 1.33 16.72
C ALA A 182 -13.79 2.87 16.67
N PHE A 183 -15.02 3.38 16.47
CA PHE A 183 -15.28 4.82 16.42
C PHE A 183 -15.23 5.50 17.80
N ARG A 184 -15.44 4.79 18.90
CA ARG A 184 -15.33 5.35 20.25
C ARG A 184 -13.93 5.24 20.85
N THR A 185 -13.02 4.50 20.22
CA THR A 185 -11.67 4.30 20.74
C THR A 185 -10.73 5.42 20.26
N PRO A 186 -10.22 6.30 21.16
CA PRO A 186 -9.33 7.42 20.76
C PRO A 186 -8.06 6.95 20.04
N GLN A 187 -7.55 5.77 20.36
CA GLN A 187 -6.39 5.17 19.71
C GLN A 187 -6.61 4.92 18.20
N THR A 188 -7.87 4.70 17.77
CA THR A 188 -8.19 4.57 16.32
C THR A 188 -7.88 5.84 15.57
N TYR A 189 -8.28 6.98 16.13
CA TYR A 189 -8.02 8.31 15.52
C TYR A 189 -6.54 8.66 15.57
N LEU A 190 -5.86 8.33 16.66
CA LEU A 190 -4.42 8.51 16.77
C LEU A 190 -3.68 7.71 15.68
N LEU A 191 -4.01 6.44 15.51
CA LEU A 191 -3.45 5.59 14.44
C LEU A 191 -3.81 6.13 13.05
N ALA A 192 -5.05 6.60 12.85
CA ALA A 192 -5.46 7.19 11.59
C ALA A 192 -4.65 8.44 11.24
N MET A 193 -4.39 9.31 12.22
CA MET A 193 -3.56 10.52 12.00
C MET A 193 -2.09 10.19 11.78
N ILE A 194 -1.52 9.23 12.51
CA ILE A 194 -0.17 8.74 12.27
C ILE A 194 -0.05 8.25 10.83
N TYR A 195 -0.99 7.40 10.39
CA TYR A 195 -0.99 6.83 9.04
C TYR A 195 -1.20 7.91 7.98
N PHE A 196 -2.13 8.85 8.19
CA PHE A 196 -2.38 9.98 7.29
C PHE A 196 -1.10 10.79 7.02
N PHE A 197 -0.38 11.19 8.06
CA PHE A 197 0.80 12.02 7.90
C PHE A 197 1.97 11.28 7.26
N VAL A 198 2.21 10.01 7.61
CA VAL A 198 3.28 9.25 6.98
C VAL A 198 2.95 8.91 5.53
N VAL A 199 1.68 8.61 5.21
CA VAL A 199 1.21 8.35 3.85
C VAL A 199 1.30 9.61 2.99
N THR A 200 1.02 10.80 3.57
CA THR A 200 1.25 12.09 2.90
C THR A 200 2.71 12.22 2.46
N GLY A 201 3.65 11.92 3.36
CA GLY A 201 5.08 11.92 3.06
C GLY A 201 5.48 10.89 2.00
N TYR A 202 5.00 9.67 2.15
CA TYR A 202 5.27 8.57 1.24
C TYR A 202 4.82 8.85 -0.20
N TYR A 203 3.54 9.16 -0.40
CA TYR A 203 3.02 9.40 -1.75
C TYR A 203 3.55 10.71 -2.34
N GLY A 204 3.75 11.76 -1.52
CA GLY A 204 4.37 12.99 -1.99
C GLY A 204 5.74 12.75 -2.58
N LEU A 205 6.60 11.98 -1.88
CA LEU A 205 7.90 11.59 -2.42
C LEU A 205 7.76 10.66 -3.64
N THR A 206 6.98 9.61 -3.54
CA THR A 206 6.83 8.59 -4.59
C THR A 206 6.46 9.19 -5.94
N PHE A 207 5.49 10.12 -5.98
CA PHE A 207 5.04 10.74 -7.22
C PHE A 207 6.09 11.69 -7.82
N PHE A 208 6.88 12.37 -7.00
CA PHE A 208 7.84 13.36 -7.49
C PHE A 208 9.28 12.84 -7.57
N LEU A 209 9.60 11.69 -6.99
CA LEU A 209 10.95 11.13 -7.00
C LEU A 209 11.55 10.98 -8.41
N PRO A 210 10.83 10.49 -9.43
CA PRO A 210 11.34 10.47 -10.80
C PRO A 210 11.67 11.88 -11.34
N SER A 211 10.81 12.86 -11.04
CA SER A 211 11.02 14.24 -11.48
C SER A 211 12.17 14.93 -10.73
N ILE A 212 12.36 14.60 -9.46
CA ILE A 212 13.48 15.06 -8.65
C ILE A 212 14.79 14.48 -9.20
N SER A 213 14.82 13.16 -9.47
CA SER A 213 16.01 12.49 -10.03
C SER A 213 16.38 13.03 -11.42
N ALA A 214 15.40 13.36 -12.27
CA ALA A 214 15.62 13.92 -13.59
C ALA A 214 16.24 15.34 -13.55
N LYS A 215 16.04 16.10 -12.46
CA LYS A 215 16.66 17.43 -12.28
C LYS A 215 18.08 17.37 -11.67
N MET A 216 18.54 16.22 -11.21
CA MET A 216 19.89 16.06 -10.68
C MET A 216 20.94 16.26 -11.76
N LYS A 217 21.87 17.20 -11.56
CA LYS A 217 22.89 17.55 -12.53
C LYS A 217 23.86 16.36 -12.77
N GLY A 218 24.20 16.13 -14.04
CA GLY A 218 25.18 15.11 -14.42
C GLY A 218 24.70 13.64 -14.32
N THR A 219 23.39 13.40 -14.15
CA THR A 219 22.85 12.05 -14.09
C THR A 219 22.38 11.56 -15.47
N SER A 220 22.77 10.33 -15.84
CA SER A 220 22.21 9.62 -17.00
C SER A 220 20.83 9.05 -16.68
N VAL A 221 20.05 8.67 -17.71
CA VAL A 221 18.75 8.01 -17.54
C VAL A 221 18.87 6.73 -16.67
N SER A 222 19.92 5.94 -16.90
CA SER A 222 20.17 4.74 -16.09
C SER A 222 20.43 5.09 -14.62
N MET A 223 21.19 6.16 -14.35
CA MET A 223 21.42 6.63 -12.98
C MET A 223 20.14 7.14 -12.33
N GLN A 224 19.30 7.88 -13.05
CA GLN A 224 18.00 8.34 -12.56
C GLN A 224 17.07 7.16 -12.18
N THR A 225 17.11 6.08 -12.98
CA THR A 225 16.39 4.84 -12.66
C THR A 225 16.88 4.23 -11.35
N VAL A 226 18.19 4.10 -11.17
CA VAL A 226 18.78 3.59 -9.92
C VAL A 226 18.40 4.46 -8.73
N VAL A 227 18.52 5.79 -8.86
CA VAL A 227 18.14 6.75 -7.80
C VAL A 227 16.68 6.58 -7.40
N THR A 228 15.79 6.36 -8.37
CA THR A 228 14.37 6.18 -8.11
C THR A 228 14.06 4.83 -7.46
N MET A 229 14.80 3.76 -7.78
CA MET A 229 14.59 2.43 -7.22
C MET A 229 15.17 2.25 -5.80
N LEU A 230 16.32 2.88 -5.53
CA LEU A 230 17.12 2.60 -4.34
C LEU A 230 16.35 2.81 -3.02
N PRO A 231 15.52 3.85 -2.84
CA PRO A 231 14.67 4.00 -1.65
C PRO A 231 13.74 2.82 -1.40
N TYR A 232 13.20 2.22 -2.46
CA TYR A 232 12.29 1.07 -2.33
C TYR A 232 13.04 -0.22 -2.01
N ILE A 233 14.24 -0.41 -2.58
CA ILE A 233 15.10 -1.56 -2.25
C ILE A 233 15.51 -1.51 -0.78
N CYS A 234 16.01 -0.36 -0.32
CA CYS A 234 16.39 -0.16 1.08
C CYS A 234 15.18 -0.29 2.02
N GLY A 235 14.05 0.29 1.61
CA GLY A 235 12.78 0.20 2.34
C GLY A 235 12.28 -1.23 2.48
N PHE A 236 12.33 -2.03 1.41
CA PHE A 236 11.93 -3.44 1.42
C PHE A 236 12.79 -4.27 2.38
N ALA A 237 14.11 -4.16 2.28
CA ALA A 237 15.03 -4.88 3.15
C ALA A 237 14.78 -4.55 4.63
N THR A 238 14.64 -3.27 4.93
CA THR A 238 14.43 -2.81 6.32
C THR A 238 13.03 -3.09 6.83
N MET A 239 12.02 -3.11 5.99
CA MET A 239 10.66 -3.55 6.34
C MET A 239 10.66 -4.97 6.90
N LEU A 240 11.36 -5.90 6.24
CA LEU A 240 11.50 -7.27 6.70
C LEU A 240 12.29 -7.36 8.00
N LEU A 241 13.46 -6.71 8.07
CA LEU A 241 14.32 -6.74 9.24
C LEU A 241 13.64 -6.14 10.48
N ASN A 242 12.98 -4.99 10.32
CA ASN A 242 12.29 -4.32 11.41
C ASN A 242 11.07 -5.14 11.92
N GLY A 243 10.32 -5.76 11.00
CA GLY A 243 9.22 -6.65 11.35
C GLY A 243 9.70 -7.86 12.15
N ILE A 244 10.72 -8.57 11.67
CA ILE A 244 11.30 -9.73 12.34
C ILE A 244 11.87 -9.35 13.71
N HIS A 245 12.58 -8.23 13.81
CA HIS A 245 13.17 -7.78 15.07
C HIS A 245 12.09 -7.36 16.08
N SER A 246 11.06 -6.64 15.63
CA SER A 246 9.92 -6.28 16.47
C SER A 246 9.17 -7.50 17.00
N ASP A 247 9.00 -8.55 16.19
CA ASP A 247 8.34 -9.80 16.62
C ASP A 247 9.19 -10.57 17.62
N LYS A 248 10.51 -10.64 17.43
CA LYS A 248 11.44 -11.29 18.36
C LYS A 248 11.53 -10.59 19.71
N THR A 249 11.49 -9.27 19.73
CA THR A 249 11.63 -8.46 20.97
C THR A 249 10.29 -8.19 21.65
N GLY A 250 9.17 -8.40 20.98
CA GLY A 250 7.83 -7.99 21.45
C GLY A 250 7.65 -6.48 21.56
N GLU A 251 8.65 -5.70 21.13
CA GLU A 251 8.63 -4.25 21.20
C GLU A 251 8.13 -3.66 19.89
N ARG A 252 6.99 -2.97 19.91
CA ARG A 252 6.33 -2.43 18.70
C ARG A 252 6.40 -0.91 18.63
N ARG A 253 6.40 -0.24 19.79
CA ARG A 253 6.30 1.21 19.82
C ARG A 253 7.55 1.88 19.25
N TRP A 254 8.72 1.51 19.74
CA TRP A 254 9.96 2.11 19.27
C TRP A 254 10.30 1.70 17.85
N HIS A 255 9.95 0.47 17.43
CA HIS A 255 10.12 0.04 16.04
C HIS A 255 9.26 0.84 15.06
N THR A 256 8.11 1.37 15.50
CA THR A 256 7.31 2.31 14.73
C THR A 256 7.93 3.70 14.74
N ILE A 257 8.32 4.22 15.92
CA ILE A 257 8.75 5.61 16.10
C ILE A 257 10.10 5.89 15.41
N TRP A 258 11.12 5.06 15.67
CA TRP A 258 12.46 5.32 15.13
C TRP A 258 12.46 5.30 13.59
N SER A 259 11.68 4.39 12.98
CA SER A 259 11.57 4.31 11.54
C SER A 259 11.03 5.63 10.96
N ILE A 260 9.92 6.12 11.51
CA ILE A 260 9.30 7.37 11.06
C ILE A 260 10.23 8.57 11.28
N TRP A 261 10.91 8.66 12.41
CA TRP A 261 11.85 9.74 12.69
C TRP A 261 13.07 9.71 11.77
N LEU A 262 13.60 8.51 11.48
CA LEU A 262 14.65 8.35 10.50
C LEU A 262 14.23 8.89 9.12
N GLY A 263 12.99 8.56 8.69
CA GLY A 263 12.44 9.07 7.44
C GLY A 263 12.31 10.59 7.42
N ALA A 264 11.83 11.22 8.50
CA ALA A 264 11.72 12.67 8.62
C ALA A 264 13.09 13.35 8.58
N ALA A 265 14.05 12.87 9.38
CA ALA A 265 15.40 13.41 9.42
C ALA A 265 16.12 13.26 8.07
N ALA A 266 16.01 12.09 7.46
CA ALA A 266 16.59 11.83 6.15
C ALA A 266 15.99 12.71 5.05
N MET A 267 14.68 12.97 5.09
CA MET A 267 14.03 13.88 4.16
C MET A 267 14.58 15.30 4.29
N ALA A 268 14.72 15.81 5.50
CA ALA A 268 15.33 17.12 5.76
C ALA A 268 16.79 17.17 5.29
N LEU A 269 17.58 16.14 5.58
CA LEU A 269 18.99 16.06 5.17
C LEU A 269 19.15 15.94 3.64
N SER A 270 18.18 15.32 2.94
CA SER A 270 18.22 15.26 1.48
C SER A 270 18.09 16.64 0.83
N ILE A 271 17.35 17.56 1.46
CA ILE A 271 17.24 18.95 0.98
C ILE A 271 18.53 19.71 1.28
N LEU A 272 19.07 19.54 2.47
CA LEU A 272 20.30 20.22 2.91
C LEU A 272 21.56 19.72 2.17
N SER A 273 21.51 18.59 1.47
CA SER A 273 22.62 18.09 0.66
C SER A 273 22.89 18.91 -0.62
N GLY A 274 21.96 19.79 -0.99
CA GLY A 274 22.10 20.71 -2.14
C GLY A 274 22.42 19.99 -3.44
N ASP A 275 23.45 20.44 -4.16
CA ASP A 275 23.89 19.86 -5.44
C ASP A 275 24.70 18.54 -5.28
N ASN A 276 24.90 18.03 -4.08
CA ASN A 276 25.63 16.78 -3.87
C ASN A 276 24.72 15.57 -4.13
N VAL A 277 24.76 15.08 -5.35
CA VAL A 277 23.92 13.96 -5.82
C VAL A 277 24.08 12.71 -4.95
N ALA A 278 25.31 12.36 -4.54
CA ALA A 278 25.58 11.16 -3.75
C ALA A 278 24.92 11.24 -2.36
N LEU A 279 25.04 12.37 -1.68
CA LEU A 279 24.38 12.59 -0.39
C LEU A 279 22.86 12.62 -0.53
N THR A 280 22.35 13.30 -1.55
CA THR A 280 20.89 13.34 -1.82
C THR A 280 20.34 11.92 -2.01
N VAL A 281 21.01 11.09 -2.82
CA VAL A 281 20.60 9.70 -3.07
C VAL A 281 20.67 8.87 -1.79
N ALA A 282 21.74 9.02 -1.00
CA ALA A 282 21.88 8.32 0.27
C ALA A 282 20.74 8.68 1.24
N PHE A 283 20.43 9.97 1.40
CA PHE A 283 19.35 10.40 2.26
C PHE A 283 17.96 10.01 1.74
N LEU A 284 17.69 10.12 0.43
CA LEU A 284 16.44 9.63 -0.16
C LEU A 284 16.26 8.11 0.06
N SER A 285 17.36 7.36 0.01
CA SER A 285 17.33 5.92 0.34
C SER A 285 16.95 5.68 1.80
N LEU A 286 17.46 6.49 2.73
CA LEU A 286 17.08 6.45 4.14
C LEU A 286 15.63 6.92 4.37
N VAL A 287 15.10 7.84 3.55
CA VAL A 287 13.66 8.12 3.57
C VAL A 287 12.86 6.86 3.23
N GLY A 288 13.27 6.13 2.19
CA GLY A 288 12.68 4.85 1.84
C GLY A 288 12.67 3.85 2.99
N VAL A 289 13.80 3.75 3.73
CA VAL A 289 13.87 2.97 4.99
C VAL A 289 12.80 3.43 5.98
N GLY A 290 12.72 4.71 6.25
CA GLY A 290 11.81 5.26 7.25
C GLY A 290 10.34 5.00 6.96
N VAL A 291 9.93 5.27 5.72
CA VAL A 291 8.51 5.18 5.31
C VAL A 291 8.03 3.76 5.00
N HIS A 292 8.89 2.75 4.98
CA HIS A 292 8.50 1.36 4.79
C HIS A 292 8.70 0.50 6.04
N ALA A 293 9.78 0.71 6.79
CA ALA A 293 10.12 -0.14 7.93
C ALA A 293 9.06 -0.14 9.04
N TYR A 294 8.30 0.94 9.21
CA TYR A 294 7.24 1.02 10.23
C TYR A 294 6.01 0.15 9.88
N LEU A 295 5.74 -0.10 8.59
CA LEU A 295 4.48 -0.69 8.10
C LEU A 295 4.10 -2.02 8.77
N PRO A 296 4.96 -3.06 8.80
CA PRO A 296 4.57 -4.35 9.38
C PRO A 296 4.25 -4.22 10.86
N VAL A 297 4.99 -3.39 11.58
CA VAL A 297 4.80 -3.17 13.01
C VAL A 297 3.54 -2.34 13.27
N PHE A 298 3.32 -1.29 12.48
CA PHE A 298 2.15 -0.41 12.59
C PHE A 298 0.82 -1.17 12.44
N TRP A 299 0.71 -2.04 11.47
CA TRP A 299 -0.53 -2.78 11.22
C TRP A 299 -0.83 -3.87 12.26
N THR A 300 0.05 -4.10 13.23
CA THR A 300 -0.26 -4.95 14.39
C THR A 300 -1.00 -4.21 15.51
N TRP A 301 -0.92 -2.88 15.56
CA TRP A 301 -1.51 -2.08 16.63
C TRP A 301 -3.02 -2.23 16.79
N PRO A 302 -3.85 -2.15 15.71
CA PRO A 302 -5.30 -2.29 15.86
C PRO A 302 -5.69 -3.62 16.52
N SER A 303 -5.07 -4.72 16.10
CA SER A 303 -5.34 -6.05 16.66
C SER A 303 -4.79 -6.24 18.07
N ALA A 304 -3.81 -5.44 18.49
CA ALA A 304 -3.24 -5.50 19.84
C ALA A 304 -4.07 -4.76 20.88
N ILE A 305 -4.86 -3.76 20.47
CA ILE A 305 -5.60 -2.89 21.39
C ILE A 305 -7.13 -3.08 21.35
N MET A 306 -7.65 -3.87 20.40
CA MET A 306 -9.09 -4.05 20.18
C MET A 306 -9.45 -5.53 19.98
N THR A 307 -10.75 -5.83 20.15
CA THR A 307 -11.32 -7.13 19.76
C THR A 307 -11.26 -7.33 18.25
N THR A 308 -11.34 -8.56 17.78
CA THR A 308 -11.17 -8.90 16.34
C THR A 308 -12.11 -8.10 15.44
N SER A 309 -13.39 -7.97 15.77
CA SER A 309 -14.36 -7.22 14.96
C SER A 309 -14.12 -5.71 14.98
N ALA A 310 -13.73 -5.15 16.13
CA ALA A 310 -13.37 -3.74 16.25
C ALA A 310 -12.05 -3.42 15.53
N ALA A 311 -11.06 -4.31 15.60
CA ALA A 311 -9.80 -4.16 14.91
C ALA A 311 -9.96 -4.12 13.38
N ALA A 312 -10.80 -5.00 12.81
CA ALA A 312 -11.08 -5.00 11.37
C ALA A 312 -11.71 -3.67 10.92
N THR A 313 -12.66 -3.15 11.69
CA THR A 313 -13.27 -1.84 11.42
C THR A 313 -12.26 -0.70 11.55
N ALA A 314 -11.45 -0.72 12.62
CA ALA A 314 -10.42 0.29 12.85
C ALA A 314 -9.39 0.31 11.71
N ILE A 315 -8.95 -0.86 11.22
CA ILE A 315 -8.06 -0.97 10.06
C ILE A 315 -8.68 -0.29 8.83
N GLY A 316 -9.95 -0.54 8.55
CA GLY A 316 -10.67 0.11 7.45
C GLY A 316 -10.72 1.64 7.60
N LEU A 317 -11.03 2.15 8.79
CA LEU A 317 -11.07 3.59 9.07
C LEU A 317 -9.68 4.23 8.96
N ILE A 318 -8.66 3.61 9.56
CA ILE A 318 -7.27 4.07 9.51
C ILE A 318 -6.79 4.13 8.06
N ASN A 319 -7.05 3.09 7.27
CA ASN A 319 -6.67 3.05 5.86
C ASN A 319 -7.40 4.12 5.04
N SER A 320 -8.70 4.28 5.23
CA SER A 320 -9.49 5.29 4.51
C SER A 320 -9.03 6.72 4.82
N VAL A 321 -8.79 7.05 6.08
CA VAL A 321 -8.26 8.37 6.47
C VAL A 321 -6.82 8.56 5.96
N GLY A 322 -5.99 7.52 6.07
CA GLY A 322 -4.61 7.58 5.60
C GLY A 322 -4.50 7.82 4.10
N ASN A 323 -5.34 7.19 3.30
CA ASN A 323 -5.35 7.36 1.85
C ASN A 323 -5.69 8.79 1.41
N LEU A 324 -6.38 9.61 2.24
CA LEU A 324 -6.53 11.04 1.98
C LEU A 324 -5.18 11.78 1.98
N GLY A 325 -4.20 11.30 2.77
CA GLY A 325 -2.83 11.78 2.73
C GLY A 325 -2.16 11.55 1.37
N GLY A 326 -2.49 10.44 0.72
CA GLY A 326 -2.03 10.13 -0.64
C GLY A 326 -2.54 11.10 -1.71
N TYR A 327 -3.65 11.78 -1.48
CA TYR A 327 -4.11 12.89 -2.31
C TYR A 327 -3.42 14.21 -1.93
N LEU A 328 -3.32 14.48 -0.63
CA LEU A 328 -2.81 15.75 -0.11
C LEU A 328 -1.32 15.94 -0.41
N GLY A 329 -0.50 14.91 -0.20
CA GLY A 329 0.94 14.97 -0.40
C GLY A 329 1.34 15.45 -1.80
N PRO A 330 1.01 14.70 -2.85
CA PRO A 330 1.35 15.09 -4.23
C PRO A 330 0.76 16.46 -4.62
N ARG A 331 -0.47 16.77 -4.19
CA ARG A 331 -1.11 18.04 -4.51
C ARG A 331 -0.33 19.24 -3.95
N ILE A 332 0.06 19.19 -2.68
CA ILE A 332 0.80 20.29 -2.04
C ILE A 332 2.22 20.40 -2.61
N VAL A 333 2.91 19.27 -2.81
CA VAL A 333 4.24 19.28 -3.44
C VAL A 333 4.15 19.89 -4.84
N GLY A 334 3.16 19.51 -5.65
CA GLY A 334 2.94 20.07 -6.97
C GLY A 334 2.68 21.58 -6.95
N GLN A 335 1.82 22.06 -6.06
CA GLN A 335 1.54 23.50 -5.90
C GLN A 335 2.79 24.27 -5.47
N LEU A 336 3.51 23.77 -4.46
CA LEU A 336 4.74 24.41 -3.97
C LEU A 336 5.84 24.41 -5.02
N SER A 337 6.03 23.30 -5.76
CA SER A 337 7.05 23.24 -6.82
C SER A 337 6.74 24.21 -7.98
N THR A 338 5.47 24.40 -8.31
CA THR A 338 5.05 25.35 -9.34
C THR A 338 5.25 26.80 -8.90
N SER A 339 4.94 27.11 -7.64
CA SER A 339 5.05 28.49 -7.10
C SER A 339 6.48 28.90 -6.80
N THR A 340 7.36 27.98 -6.39
CA THR A 340 8.74 28.27 -6.00
C THR A 340 9.79 27.95 -7.07
N GLY A 341 9.42 27.18 -8.10
CA GLY A 341 10.35 26.70 -9.13
C GLY A 341 11.24 25.55 -8.66
N SER A 342 11.17 25.14 -7.36
CA SER A 342 11.96 24.06 -6.75
C SER A 342 11.06 23.06 -6.04
N TYR A 343 11.56 21.82 -5.87
CA TYR A 343 10.90 20.80 -5.03
C TYR A 343 11.18 20.98 -3.53
N ASP A 344 12.12 21.82 -3.12
CA ASP A 344 12.59 21.93 -1.73
C ASP A 344 11.47 22.26 -0.75
N ALA A 345 10.62 23.24 -1.07
CA ALA A 345 9.48 23.60 -0.23
C ALA A 345 8.49 22.44 -0.07
N GLY A 346 8.28 21.68 -1.14
CA GLY A 346 7.47 20.46 -1.11
C GLY A 346 8.08 19.38 -0.22
N LEU A 347 9.38 19.13 -0.35
CA LEU A 347 10.09 18.15 0.46
C LEU A 347 10.14 18.55 1.94
N TRP A 348 10.30 19.85 2.28
CA TRP A 348 10.15 20.34 3.65
C TRP A 348 8.77 20.07 4.22
N PHE A 349 7.72 20.31 3.45
CA PHE A 349 6.35 19.98 3.86
C PHE A 349 6.21 18.48 4.17
N LEU A 350 6.76 17.60 3.32
CA LEU A 350 6.72 16.16 3.55
C LEU A 350 7.52 15.76 4.79
N ALA A 351 8.71 16.35 5.01
CA ALA A 351 9.53 16.12 6.20
C ALA A 351 8.75 16.45 7.49
N VAL A 352 8.06 17.61 7.49
CA VAL A 352 7.22 18.04 8.63
C VAL A 352 6.06 17.07 8.83
N CYS A 353 5.38 16.62 7.78
CA CYS A 353 4.32 15.62 7.89
C CYS A 353 4.83 14.31 8.53
N ILE A 354 5.95 13.78 8.05
CA ILE A 354 6.54 12.55 8.60
C ILE A 354 6.95 12.78 10.06
N LEU A 355 7.52 13.95 10.40
CA LEU A 355 7.89 14.29 11.78
C LEU A 355 6.67 14.33 12.70
N ILE A 356 5.57 14.97 12.28
CA ILE A 356 4.29 15.00 13.02
C ILE A 356 3.80 13.57 13.28
N SER A 357 3.84 12.70 12.26
CA SER A 357 3.50 11.29 12.41
C SER A 357 4.31 10.61 13.53
N GLY A 358 5.62 10.82 13.54
CA GLY A 358 6.51 10.26 14.56
C GLY A 358 6.27 10.83 15.96
N ILE A 359 5.93 12.11 16.08
CA ILE A 359 5.54 12.73 17.36
C ILE A 359 4.23 12.13 17.86
N LEU A 360 3.23 11.98 16.98
CA LEU A 360 1.97 11.34 17.35
C LEU A 360 2.17 9.89 17.79
N ALA A 361 3.10 9.17 17.20
CA ALA A 361 3.43 7.79 17.58
C ALA A 361 3.97 7.67 19.02
N LEU A 362 4.49 8.74 19.61
CA LEU A 362 4.88 8.78 21.04
C LEU A 362 3.68 8.58 21.98
N PHE A 363 2.48 8.91 21.55
CA PHE A 363 1.26 8.76 22.35
C PHE A 363 0.60 7.39 22.20
N LEU A 364 1.18 6.48 21.39
CA LEU A 364 0.72 5.10 21.34
C LEU A 364 0.90 4.44 22.70
N ARG A 365 -0.19 3.94 23.26
CA ARG A 365 -0.17 3.21 24.53
C ARG A 365 0.21 1.76 24.27
N LYS A 366 1.13 1.21 25.07
CA LYS A 366 1.42 -0.22 25.05
C LYS A 366 0.10 -0.99 25.24
N PRO A 367 -0.14 -2.06 24.47
CA PRO A 367 -1.22 -2.99 24.80
C PRO A 367 -1.02 -3.43 26.25
N ALA A 368 -2.09 -3.45 27.04
CA ALA A 368 -2.04 -4.04 28.38
C ALA A 368 -1.54 -5.48 28.19
N GLY A 369 -0.36 -5.79 28.73
CA GLY A 369 0.28 -7.08 28.60
C GLY A 369 -0.73 -8.16 28.98
N LYS A 370 -1.05 -9.09 28.08
CA LYS A 370 -1.44 -10.43 28.50
C LYS A 370 -0.21 -10.93 29.26
N ASN A 371 -0.29 -10.91 30.59
CA ASN A 371 0.61 -11.70 31.40
C ASN A 371 0.49 -13.12 30.89
N LEU A 372 1.43 -13.56 30.10
CA LEU A 372 1.73 -14.96 29.94
C LEU A 372 2.22 -15.37 31.33
N THR A 373 1.29 -15.68 32.20
CA THR A 373 1.57 -16.45 33.39
C THR A 373 2.24 -17.71 32.90
N SER A 374 3.53 -17.80 33.16
CA SER A 374 4.32 -19.00 33.15
C SER A 374 3.51 -20.09 33.89
N GLY A 375 2.81 -20.92 33.13
CA GLY A 375 2.34 -22.22 33.60
C GLY A 375 3.50 -23.16 33.42
N GLY A 376 3.99 -23.68 34.52
CA GLY A 376 5.09 -24.59 34.65
C GLY A 376 4.92 -25.93 33.94
#